data_b4b436abd07d30cf638a1ee906c49da5
#
_entry.id   b4b436abd07d30cf638a1ee906c49da5
#
_cell.length_a   1.000
_cell.length_b   1.000
_cell.length_c   1.000
_cell.angle_alpha   90.00
_cell.angle_beta   90.00
_cell.angle_gamma   90.00
#
_symmetry.space_group_name_H-M   'P 1'
#
loop_
_entity.id
_entity.type
_entity.pdbx_description
1 polymer ?
#
loop_
_entity_poly.entity_id
_entity_poly.type
_entity_poly.pdbx_seq_one_letter_code
_entity_poly.pdbx_strand_id
1 'polypeptide(L)'
;IKFKVEVDEKEEAVLAALPGNNCGGCGFAGCSGLAAAIAKGEAAVNTCPVGGEEVGKKIGEIMGVEAEASERKVAYVHCQGDCDRTKTDYDYYGIKDCRMMSFVPGGGPKSCNSGCLGYGTCTQVCPFDAIHVKNGVAVVDKEKCKACGKCVEVCPKHLISLIPYSN
;
A
#
# COMPACT_ATOMS: atom_id res chain seq x y z
N ILE A 1 41.37 -8.96 -7.09
CA ILE A 1 40.88 -8.34 -5.82
C ILE A 1 39.47 -8.87 -5.62
N LYS A 2 39.29 -9.87 -4.72
CA LYS A 2 37.97 -10.33 -4.31
C LYS A 2 37.41 -9.31 -3.32
N PHE A 3 36.41 -8.56 -3.73
CA PHE A 3 35.56 -7.85 -2.79
C PHE A 3 34.76 -8.88 -2.00
N LYS A 4 35.24 -9.20 -0.79
CA LYS A 4 34.47 -9.96 0.18
C LYS A 4 33.47 -9.00 0.77
N VAL A 5 32.23 -9.03 0.28
CA VAL A 5 31.10 -8.41 0.98
C VAL A 5 30.90 -9.27 2.23
N GLU A 6 31.25 -8.74 3.39
CA GLU A 6 30.85 -9.35 4.65
C GLU A 6 29.34 -9.17 4.74
N VAL A 7 28.61 -10.21 4.35
CA VAL A 7 27.17 -10.26 4.56
C VAL A 7 26.98 -10.51 6.05
N ASP A 8 26.32 -9.58 6.72
CA ASP A 8 25.99 -9.74 8.13
C ASP A 8 24.98 -10.91 8.24
N GLU A 9 25.34 -11.97 8.98
CA GLU A 9 24.49 -13.14 9.18
C GLU A 9 23.10 -12.75 9.72
N LYS A 10 23.02 -11.66 10.47
CA LYS A 10 21.75 -11.09 10.94
C LYS A 10 20.94 -10.47 9.81
N GLU A 11 21.59 -9.79 8.87
CA GLU A 11 20.91 -9.22 7.70
C GLU A 11 20.27 -10.32 6.83
N GLU A 12 21.00 -11.41 6.57
CA GLU A 12 20.44 -12.56 5.83
C GLU A 12 19.29 -13.23 6.57
N ALA A 13 19.41 -13.43 7.88
CA ALA A 13 18.33 -14.02 8.69
C ALA A 13 17.09 -13.14 8.73
N VAL A 14 17.25 -11.83 8.85
CA VAL A 14 16.13 -10.86 8.80
C VAL A 14 15.50 -10.84 7.40
N LEU A 15 16.32 -10.87 6.34
CA LEU A 15 15.83 -10.91 4.96
C LEU A 15 15.01 -12.18 4.69
N ALA A 16 15.47 -13.33 5.21
CA ALA A 16 14.74 -14.60 5.09
C ALA A 16 13.40 -14.59 5.87
N ALA A 17 13.32 -13.85 6.96
CA ALA A 17 12.08 -13.70 7.74
C ALA A 17 11.08 -12.73 7.07
N LEU A 18 11.56 -11.81 6.25
CA LEU A 18 10.71 -10.86 5.52
C LEU A 18 9.94 -11.54 4.37
N PRO A 19 8.73 -11.06 4.02
CA PRO A 19 7.88 -11.70 3.01
C PRO A 19 8.40 -11.61 1.56
N GLY A 20 9.47 -10.87 1.29
CA GLY A 20 10.12 -10.79 -0.02
C GLY A 20 9.35 -10.02 -1.12
N ASN A 21 8.25 -9.40 -0.79
CA ASN A 21 7.38 -8.72 -1.77
C ASN A 21 7.98 -7.43 -2.37
N ASN A 22 9.05 -6.90 -1.81
CA ASN A 22 9.73 -5.67 -2.25
C ASN A 22 8.77 -4.51 -2.58
N CYS A 23 7.66 -4.42 -1.82
CA CYS A 23 6.56 -3.49 -2.10
C CYS A 23 6.89 -2.03 -1.79
N GLY A 24 7.93 -1.74 -0.99
CA GLY A 24 8.31 -0.40 -0.57
C GLY A 24 7.39 0.23 0.48
N GLY A 25 6.34 -0.47 0.94
CA GLY A 25 5.36 0.06 1.91
C GLY A 25 5.93 0.38 3.29
N CYS A 26 7.12 -0.09 3.60
CA CYS A 26 7.88 0.26 4.80
C CYS A 26 8.73 1.54 4.66
N GLY A 27 8.77 2.16 3.46
CA GLY A 27 9.60 3.33 3.17
C GLY A 27 11.04 3.02 2.76
N PHE A 28 11.42 1.73 2.68
CA PHE A 28 12.74 1.29 2.24
C PHE A 28 12.73 0.76 0.81
N ALA A 29 13.90 0.76 0.15
CA ALA A 29 14.06 0.32 -1.23
C ALA A 29 13.99 -1.22 -1.36
N GLY A 30 12.90 -1.82 -0.89
CA GLY A 30 12.68 -3.26 -0.89
C GLY A 30 13.03 -3.95 0.42
N CYS A 31 12.82 -5.26 0.47
CA CYS A 31 13.04 -6.05 1.68
C CYS A 31 14.51 -6.11 2.09
N SER A 32 15.45 -6.10 1.14
CA SER A 32 16.89 -6.07 1.44
C SER A 32 17.31 -4.76 2.13
N GLY A 33 16.79 -3.61 1.67
CA GLY A 33 17.05 -2.32 2.31
C GLY A 33 16.50 -2.25 3.74
N LEU A 34 15.33 -2.82 3.96
CA LEU A 34 14.75 -2.93 5.30
C LEU A 34 15.56 -3.89 6.19
N ALA A 35 15.99 -5.06 5.67
CA ALA A 35 16.80 -6.01 6.42
C ALA A 35 18.11 -5.39 6.90
N ALA A 36 18.81 -4.67 6.02
CA ALA A 36 20.03 -3.95 6.36
C ALA A 36 19.81 -2.89 7.44
N ALA A 37 18.71 -2.12 7.35
CA ALA A 37 18.35 -1.09 8.33
C ALA A 37 18.01 -1.71 9.71
N ILE A 38 17.28 -2.83 9.73
CA ILE A 38 16.97 -3.55 10.98
C ILE A 38 18.26 -4.14 11.60
N ALA A 39 19.13 -4.78 10.81
CA ALA A 39 20.37 -5.34 11.29
C ALA A 39 21.29 -4.29 11.93
N LYS A 40 21.26 -3.06 11.41
CA LYS A 40 21.99 -1.91 11.96
C LYS A 40 21.28 -1.22 13.15
N GLY A 41 20.03 -1.58 13.44
CA GLY A 41 19.23 -0.94 14.47
C GLY A 41 18.63 0.42 14.06
N GLU A 42 18.66 0.74 12.76
CA GLU A 42 18.09 1.99 12.20
C GLU A 42 16.57 1.90 11.98
N ALA A 43 16.03 0.68 11.92
CA ALA A 43 14.60 0.42 11.76
C ALA A 43 14.09 -0.55 12.82
N ALA A 44 12.83 -0.35 13.25
CA ALA A 44 12.18 -1.24 14.19
C ALA A 44 11.86 -2.61 13.56
N VAL A 45 11.86 -3.67 14.37
CA VAL A 45 11.62 -5.06 13.92
C VAL A 45 10.21 -5.26 13.35
N ASN A 46 9.26 -4.42 13.68
CA ASN A 46 7.87 -4.43 13.22
C ASN A 46 7.59 -3.44 12.07
N THR A 47 8.60 -2.88 11.44
CA THR A 47 8.46 -1.86 10.37
C THR A 47 7.78 -2.39 9.09
N CYS A 48 7.78 -3.72 8.85
CA CYS A 48 7.16 -4.30 7.65
C CYS A 48 5.63 -4.40 7.78
N PRO A 49 4.85 -3.58 7.05
CA PRO A 49 3.38 -3.63 7.15
C PRO A 49 2.79 -4.91 6.56
N VAL A 50 3.47 -5.52 5.59
CA VAL A 50 3.02 -6.75 4.92
C VAL A 50 3.25 -7.98 5.78
N GLY A 51 4.37 -8.02 6.52
CA GLY A 51 4.72 -9.12 7.40
C GLY A 51 3.86 -9.19 8.66
N GLY A 52 3.34 -8.05 9.09
CA GLY A 52 2.53 -7.94 10.30
C GLY A 52 3.26 -8.38 11.57
N GLU A 53 2.48 -8.78 12.57
CA GLU A 53 2.99 -9.15 13.89
C GLU A 53 3.86 -10.42 13.87
N GLU A 54 3.53 -11.40 13.03
CA GLU A 54 4.27 -12.68 12.96
C GLU A 54 5.71 -12.48 12.49
N VAL A 55 5.90 -11.67 11.45
CA VAL A 55 7.23 -11.36 10.93
C VAL A 55 8.00 -10.49 11.91
N GLY A 56 7.33 -9.51 12.53
CA GLY A 56 7.92 -8.69 13.58
C GLY A 56 8.44 -9.52 14.76
N LYS A 57 7.70 -10.53 15.22
CA LYS A 57 8.13 -11.46 16.28
C LYS A 57 9.36 -12.27 15.86
N LYS A 58 9.35 -12.86 14.66
CA LYS A 58 10.50 -13.63 14.15
C LYS A 58 11.76 -12.78 14.04
N ILE A 59 11.64 -11.56 13.54
CA ILE A 59 12.75 -10.63 13.44
C ILE A 59 13.22 -10.20 14.85
N GLY A 60 12.28 -9.98 15.77
CA GLY A 60 12.58 -9.68 17.17
C GLY A 60 13.41 -10.77 17.84
N GLU A 61 13.06 -12.05 17.63
CA GLU A 61 13.83 -13.20 18.11
C GLU A 61 15.25 -13.22 17.53
N ILE A 62 15.42 -12.94 16.22
CA ILE A 62 16.71 -12.87 15.54
C ILE A 62 17.58 -11.74 16.11
N MET A 63 16.97 -10.58 16.36
CA MET A 63 17.65 -9.40 16.86
C MET A 63 17.80 -9.36 18.40
N GLY A 64 17.10 -10.24 19.11
CA GLY A 64 17.06 -10.25 20.58
C GLY A 64 16.30 -9.08 21.19
N VAL A 65 15.32 -8.54 20.49
CA VAL A 65 14.48 -7.40 20.93
C VAL A 65 13.00 -7.82 20.94
N GLU A 66 12.24 -7.37 21.92
CA GLU A 66 10.80 -7.59 21.89
C GLU A 66 10.15 -6.75 20.77
N ALA A 67 9.37 -7.41 19.90
CA ALA A 67 8.59 -6.73 18.89
C ALA A 67 7.35 -6.11 19.57
N GLU A 68 7.24 -4.78 19.55
CA GLU A 68 6.01 -4.12 19.94
C GLU A 68 4.89 -4.52 18.96
N ALA A 69 3.71 -4.83 19.49
CA ALA A 69 2.53 -5.15 18.69
C ALA A 69 2.16 -3.93 17.81
N SER A 70 2.33 -4.04 16.51
CA SER A 70 1.86 -3.00 15.61
C SER A 70 0.40 -3.26 15.24
N GLU A 71 -0.44 -2.25 15.40
CA GLU A 71 -1.84 -2.34 15.03
C GLU A 71 -1.98 -2.59 13.52
N ARG A 72 -2.69 -3.67 13.13
CA ARG A 72 -2.98 -3.96 11.74
C ARG A 72 -3.75 -2.80 11.11
N LYS A 73 -3.25 -2.28 10.01
CA LYS A 73 -3.92 -1.23 9.23
C LYS A 73 -4.44 -1.80 7.91
N VAL A 74 -5.42 -1.12 7.35
CA VAL A 74 -5.98 -1.41 6.02
C VAL A 74 -6.25 -0.12 5.27
N ALA A 75 -6.24 -0.19 3.94
CA ALA A 75 -6.67 0.94 3.13
C ALA A 75 -8.19 1.12 3.24
N TYR A 76 -8.63 2.36 3.29
CA TYR A 76 -10.03 2.74 3.29
C TYR A 76 -10.29 3.83 2.25
N VAL A 77 -11.38 3.70 1.50
CA VAL A 77 -11.79 4.66 0.47
C VAL A 77 -12.86 5.58 1.04
N HIS A 78 -12.55 6.87 1.17
CA HIS A 78 -13.46 7.90 1.72
C HIS A 78 -14.50 8.38 0.70
N CYS A 79 -14.98 7.51 -0.16
CA CYS A 79 -15.97 7.84 -1.17
C CYS A 79 -17.01 6.73 -1.27
N GLN A 80 -18.28 7.11 -1.26
CA GLN A 80 -19.43 6.23 -1.51
C GLN A 80 -20.23 6.66 -2.74
N GLY A 81 -19.65 7.53 -3.58
CA GLY A 81 -20.25 8.05 -4.80
C GLY A 81 -20.18 7.06 -5.96
N ASP A 82 -20.95 5.99 -5.89
CA ASP A 82 -21.15 5.02 -6.95
C ASP A 82 -22.00 5.58 -8.12
N CYS A 83 -22.24 4.78 -9.15
CA CYS A 83 -23.01 5.20 -10.32
C CYS A 83 -24.47 5.48 -10.01
N ASP A 84 -25.01 4.97 -8.90
CA ASP A 84 -26.40 5.20 -8.49
C ASP A 84 -26.57 6.53 -7.73
N ARG A 85 -25.52 6.97 -7.06
CA ARG A 85 -25.50 8.18 -6.22
C ARG A 85 -24.89 9.41 -6.90
N THR A 86 -24.08 9.18 -7.93
CA THR A 86 -23.36 10.26 -8.64
C THR A 86 -23.78 10.32 -10.09
N LYS A 87 -24.11 11.52 -10.57
CA LYS A 87 -24.43 11.77 -11.98
C LYS A 87 -23.14 11.95 -12.79
N THR A 88 -23.24 11.68 -14.08
CA THR A 88 -22.21 11.95 -15.06
C THR A 88 -22.62 13.16 -15.89
N ASP A 89 -21.77 14.17 -15.98
CA ASP A 89 -22.08 15.43 -16.68
C ASP A 89 -21.86 15.32 -18.19
N TYR A 90 -20.95 14.43 -18.62
CA TYR A 90 -20.66 14.18 -20.04
C TYR A 90 -20.06 12.79 -20.25
N ASP A 91 -20.13 12.30 -21.47
CA ASP A 91 -19.49 11.06 -21.88
C ASP A 91 -18.02 11.29 -22.19
N TYR A 92 -17.13 10.52 -21.56
CA TYR A 92 -15.69 10.62 -21.76
C TYR A 92 -15.18 9.46 -22.62
N TYR A 93 -14.56 9.79 -23.75
CA TYR A 93 -14.01 8.85 -24.75
C TYR A 93 -12.47 8.88 -24.79
N GLY A 94 -11.81 8.99 -23.69
CA GLY A 94 -10.34 9.01 -23.60
C GLY A 94 -9.77 7.84 -22.80
N ILE A 95 -8.51 7.96 -22.45
CA ILE A 95 -7.80 6.98 -21.61
C ILE A 95 -8.42 6.97 -20.21
N LYS A 96 -8.96 5.83 -19.81
CA LYS A 96 -9.57 5.63 -18.49
C LYS A 96 -8.48 5.38 -17.43
N ASP A 97 -7.75 6.41 -17.09
CA ASP A 97 -6.76 6.45 -16.01
C ASP A 97 -7.06 7.64 -15.10
N CYS A 98 -7.19 7.40 -13.80
CA CYS A 98 -7.55 8.47 -12.83
C CYS A 98 -6.53 9.62 -12.83
N ARG A 99 -5.26 9.35 -13.09
CA ARG A 99 -4.19 10.36 -13.12
C ARG A 99 -4.35 11.32 -14.30
N MET A 100 -4.84 10.82 -15.42
CA MET A 100 -5.05 11.63 -16.63
C MET A 100 -6.24 12.58 -16.50
N MET A 101 -7.12 12.33 -15.54
CA MET A 101 -8.32 13.16 -15.33
C MET A 101 -8.01 14.57 -14.80
N SER A 102 -6.83 14.82 -14.27
CA SER A 102 -6.39 16.18 -13.91
C SER A 102 -6.32 17.13 -15.11
N PHE A 103 -6.18 16.59 -16.33
CA PHE A 103 -6.14 17.36 -17.58
C PHE A 103 -7.52 17.52 -18.26
N VAL A 104 -8.55 16.91 -17.68
CA VAL A 104 -9.91 16.91 -18.23
C VAL A 104 -10.78 17.93 -17.47
N PRO A 105 -11.66 18.69 -18.16
CA PRO A 105 -12.55 19.64 -17.49
C PRO A 105 -13.31 19.03 -16.30
N GLY A 106 -13.33 19.73 -15.18
CA GLY A 106 -13.96 19.25 -13.94
C GLY A 106 -13.21 18.12 -13.24
N GLY A 107 -12.04 17.70 -13.75
CA GLY A 107 -11.27 16.58 -13.20
C GLY A 107 -11.92 15.21 -13.42
N GLY A 108 -12.73 15.10 -14.47
CA GLY A 108 -13.42 13.88 -14.89
C GLY A 108 -14.92 14.06 -15.14
N PRO A 109 -15.58 13.05 -15.73
CA PRO A 109 -16.97 13.16 -16.19
C PRO A 109 -18.02 13.12 -15.08
N LYS A 110 -17.67 12.72 -13.85
CA LYS A 110 -18.61 12.70 -12.71
C LYS A 110 -18.87 14.12 -12.20
N SER A 111 -20.12 14.45 -11.88
CA SER A 111 -20.52 15.73 -11.30
C SER A 111 -19.83 16.06 -9.98
N CYS A 112 -19.40 15.03 -9.24
CA CYS A 112 -18.62 15.19 -8.02
C CYS A 112 -17.12 15.31 -8.34
N ASN A 113 -16.59 16.52 -8.34
CA ASN A 113 -15.17 16.78 -8.65
C ASN A 113 -14.19 16.18 -7.64
N SER A 114 -14.63 15.90 -6.41
CA SER A 114 -13.81 15.29 -5.35
C SER A 114 -14.01 13.79 -5.24
N GLY A 115 -14.98 13.22 -5.94
CA GLY A 115 -15.35 11.80 -5.84
C GLY A 115 -14.41 10.85 -6.58
N CYS A 116 -14.54 9.55 -6.29
CA CYS A 116 -13.83 8.50 -6.98
C CYS A 116 -14.27 8.43 -8.45
N LEU A 117 -13.31 8.43 -9.35
CA LEU A 117 -13.53 8.36 -10.80
C LEU A 117 -13.94 6.96 -11.29
N GLY A 118 -13.57 5.92 -10.53
CA GLY A 118 -13.92 4.54 -10.85
C GLY A 118 -13.12 3.91 -12.00
N TYR A 119 -12.01 4.51 -12.43
CA TYR A 119 -11.18 3.96 -13.52
C TYR A 119 -10.15 2.91 -13.07
N GLY A 120 -10.02 2.67 -11.77
CA GLY A 120 -9.26 1.53 -11.27
C GLY A 120 -7.73 1.68 -11.30
N THR A 121 -7.18 2.89 -11.39
CA THR A 121 -5.73 3.08 -11.31
C THR A 121 -5.15 2.53 -10.00
N CYS A 122 -5.89 2.62 -8.89
CA CYS A 122 -5.53 2.03 -7.61
C CYS A 122 -5.55 0.49 -7.62
N THR A 123 -6.40 -0.14 -8.45
CA THR A 123 -6.46 -1.61 -8.56
C THR A 123 -5.23 -2.16 -9.28
N GLN A 124 -4.72 -1.43 -10.27
CA GLN A 124 -3.56 -1.84 -11.07
C GLN A 124 -2.26 -1.86 -10.27
N VAL A 125 -2.14 -1.01 -9.26
CA VAL A 125 -0.93 -0.92 -8.42
C VAL A 125 -0.97 -1.83 -7.19
N CYS A 126 -2.11 -2.48 -6.91
CA CYS A 126 -2.26 -3.34 -5.75
C CYS A 126 -1.67 -4.74 -6.00
N PRO A 127 -0.55 -5.13 -5.36
CA PRO A 127 0.05 -6.43 -5.58
C PRO A 127 -0.69 -7.57 -4.88
N PHE A 128 -1.66 -7.24 -4.01
CA PHE A 128 -2.40 -8.19 -3.18
C PHE A 128 -3.83 -8.43 -3.68
N ASP A 129 -4.22 -7.84 -4.80
CA ASP A 129 -5.58 -7.91 -5.33
C ASP A 129 -6.65 -7.56 -4.27
N ALA A 130 -6.35 -6.54 -3.46
CA ALA A 130 -7.17 -6.15 -2.31
C ALA A 130 -8.08 -4.94 -2.59
N ILE A 131 -8.03 -4.35 -3.78
CA ILE A 131 -8.86 -3.19 -4.13
C ILE A 131 -9.45 -3.39 -5.52
N HIS A 132 -10.76 -3.21 -5.63
CA HIS A 132 -11.52 -3.39 -6.87
C HIS A 132 -12.46 -2.22 -7.11
N VAL A 133 -12.82 -1.98 -8.36
CA VAL A 133 -13.89 -1.02 -8.69
C VAL A 133 -15.21 -1.79 -8.75
N LYS A 134 -16.17 -1.36 -7.93
CA LYS A 134 -17.54 -1.86 -7.93
C LYS A 134 -18.49 -0.68 -8.14
N ASN A 135 -19.38 -0.81 -9.13
CA ASN A 135 -20.35 0.24 -9.45
C ASN A 135 -19.73 1.66 -9.55
N GLY A 136 -18.55 1.78 -10.18
CA GLY A 136 -17.90 3.07 -10.41
C GLY A 136 -17.20 3.71 -9.19
N VAL A 137 -17.00 2.96 -8.10
CA VAL A 137 -16.24 3.40 -6.93
C VAL A 137 -15.26 2.31 -6.50
N ALA A 138 -14.09 2.70 -6.01
CA ALA A 138 -13.11 1.75 -5.48
C ALA A 138 -13.55 1.21 -4.12
N VAL A 139 -13.43 -0.11 -3.93
CA VAL A 139 -13.77 -0.83 -2.69
C VAL A 139 -12.59 -1.68 -2.29
N VAL A 140 -12.22 -1.66 -1.02
CA VAL A 140 -11.11 -2.44 -0.45
C VAL A 140 -11.62 -3.70 0.23
N ASP A 141 -10.97 -4.82 -0.08
CA ASP A 141 -11.09 -6.06 0.69
C ASP A 141 -10.12 -5.99 1.87
N LYS A 142 -10.67 -5.80 3.07
CA LYS A 142 -9.89 -5.65 4.31
C LYS A 142 -9.05 -6.89 4.64
N GLU A 143 -9.52 -8.09 4.27
CA GLU A 143 -8.82 -9.34 4.56
C GLU A 143 -7.54 -9.48 3.71
N LYS A 144 -7.62 -9.13 2.44
CA LYS A 144 -6.49 -9.18 1.51
C LYS A 144 -5.53 -8.01 1.66
N CYS A 145 -6.00 -6.87 2.20
CA CYS A 145 -5.21 -5.66 2.31
C CYS A 145 -4.05 -5.82 3.29
N LYS A 146 -2.84 -5.46 2.85
CA LYS A 146 -1.61 -5.49 3.64
C LYS A 146 -1.07 -4.09 3.97
N ALA A 147 -1.88 -3.04 3.81
CA ALA A 147 -1.52 -1.65 4.14
C ALA A 147 -0.22 -1.14 3.49
N CYS A 148 0.12 -1.61 2.30
CA CYS A 148 1.37 -1.22 1.63
C CYS A 148 1.41 0.23 1.13
N GLY A 149 0.27 0.94 1.13
CA GLY A 149 0.18 2.37 0.79
C GLY A 149 0.16 2.72 -0.70
N LYS A 150 0.45 1.80 -1.61
CA LYS A 150 0.52 2.11 -3.06
C LYS A 150 -0.76 2.72 -3.64
N CYS A 151 -1.92 2.25 -3.20
CA CYS A 151 -3.21 2.80 -3.63
C CYS A 151 -3.45 4.22 -3.07
N VAL A 152 -2.89 4.54 -1.92
CA VAL A 152 -2.95 5.90 -1.32
C VAL A 152 -2.16 6.88 -2.18
N GLU A 153 -0.93 6.50 -2.57
CA GLU A 153 -0.04 7.36 -3.36
C GLU A 153 -0.56 7.62 -4.77
N VAL A 154 -1.15 6.60 -5.40
CA VAL A 154 -1.59 6.69 -6.80
C VAL A 154 -2.92 7.41 -6.98
N CYS A 155 -3.71 7.59 -5.92
CA CYS A 155 -5.03 8.22 -6.01
C CYS A 155 -4.91 9.75 -6.19
N PRO A 156 -5.23 10.31 -7.37
CA PRO A 156 -5.10 11.75 -7.61
C PRO A 156 -6.10 12.60 -6.83
N LYS A 157 -7.17 11.98 -6.33
CA LYS A 157 -8.21 12.63 -5.51
C LYS A 157 -7.94 12.48 -4.00
N HIS A 158 -6.86 11.76 -3.61
CA HIS A 158 -6.48 11.52 -2.22
C HIS A 158 -7.62 10.94 -1.35
N LEU A 159 -8.42 10.05 -1.93
CA LEU A 159 -9.60 9.45 -1.29
C LEU A 159 -9.28 8.21 -0.47
N ILE A 160 -8.03 7.72 -0.52
CA ILE A 160 -7.63 6.49 0.14
C ILE A 160 -6.69 6.83 1.28
N SER A 161 -6.97 6.33 2.47
CA SER A 161 -6.09 6.43 3.63
C SER A 161 -5.90 5.08 4.30
N LEU A 162 -4.88 4.96 5.13
CA LEU A 162 -4.67 3.78 5.97
C LEU A 162 -5.34 4.02 7.32
N ILE A 163 -6.24 3.14 7.70
CA ILE A 163 -6.95 3.17 8.98
C ILE A 163 -6.67 1.88 9.76
N PRO A 164 -6.82 1.87 11.11
CA PRO A 164 -6.79 0.65 11.89
C PRO A 164 -7.83 -0.36 11.38
N TYR A 165 -7.46 -1.65 11.41
CA TYR A 165 -8.36 -2.73 10.94
C TYR A 165 -9.65 -2.84 11.76
N SER A 166 -9.59 -2.43 13.02
CA SER A 166 -10.71 -2.47 13.98
C SER A 166 -11.82 -1.43 13.71
N ASN A 167 -11.61 -0.52 12.79
CA ASN A 167 -12.59 0.53 12.43
C ASN A 167 -13.46 0.17 11.22
#